data_9fee14db8f52c2abda988823eac9f2c9
#
_entry.id   9fee14db8f52c2abda988823eac9f2c9
#
_cell.length_a   1.000
_cell.length_b   1.000
_cell.length_c   1.000
_cell.angle_alpha   90.00
_cell.angle_beta   90.00
_cell.angle_gamma   90.00
#
_symmetry.space_group_name_H-M   'P 1'
#
loop_
_entity.id
_entity.type
_entity.pdbx_description
1 polymer ?
#
loop_
_entity_poly.entity_id
_entity_poly.type
_entity_poly.pdbx_seq_one_letter_code
_entity_poly.pdbx_strand_id
1 'polypeptide(L)'
;MTDINRMKNKIKAWLWLGFALVWLAIFSGLFAISMGWIGYLPPIEQLQNPIDKYASQLIAADGEIIGSFAHSGTNRVFVEYKDISPNLIKALVATEDIRFESHSGIDFRGLARAVVKTGILQQKSGGGGSTITQQLAKMLYSPPSSNFFTRMMKKPVEWVIAAKLERYYTKEEIISMYLNQFDFLYNAVGIKSAAYTYFGKTPDALSVEEAAVLVGMCKNPSVYNPVLRRNSPLPLERRNTVFQQMVKAGYLTEAEADSLSRLPITTSFHKMDHKQGTAPYFREHLRKIMMADKPERGDYASWQYDR
;
A
#
# COMPACT_ATOMS: atom_id res chain seq x y z
N MET A 1 36.30 49.63 5.14
CA MET A 1 34.96 49.19 4.75
C MET A 1 34.95 48.21 3.56
N THR A 2 35.89 48.29 2.64
CA THR A 2 36.03 47.41 1.45
C THR A 2 36.38 45.94 1.76
N ASP A 3 37.22 45.67 2.75
CA ASP A 3 37.67 44.30 3.08
C ASP A 3 36.56 43.46 3.75
N ILE A 4 35.73 44.09 4.59
CA ILE A 4 34.61 43.40 5.24
C ILE A 4 33.56 42.98 4.21
N ASN A 5 33.27 43.82 3.22
CA ASN A 5 32.33 43.48 2.13
C ASN A 5 32.88 42.37 1.21
N ARG A 6 34.19 42.40 0.93
CA ARG A 6 34.89 41.38 0.15
C ARG A 6 34.85 40.02 0.86
N MET A 7 35.05 40.00 2.18
CA MET A 7 34.97 38.79 3.01
C MET A 7 33.51 38.27 3.09
N LYS A 8 32.51 39.13 3.27
CA LYS A 8 31.09 38.74 3.27
C LYS A 8 30.70 38.12 1.91
N ASN A 9 31.15 38.68 0.80
CA ASN A 9 30.86 38.12 -0.53
C ASN A 9 31.54 36.75 -0.76
N LYS A 10 32.77 36.55 -0.27
CA LYS A 10 33.43 35.24 -0.30
C LYS A 10 32.64 34.21 0.52
N ILE A 11 32.22 34.55 1.74
CA ILE A 11 31.42 33.65 2.58
C ILE A 11 30.12 33.28 1.91
N LYS A 12 29.40 34.25 1.32
CA LYS A 12 28.19 33.99 0.54
C LYS A 12 28.45 33.07 -0.65
N ALA A 13 29.53 33.29 -1.40
CA ALA A 13 29.91 32.43 -2.52
C ALA A 13 30.18 30.99 -2.08
N TRP A 14 30.91 30.79 -0.98
CA TRP A 14 31.15 29.47 -0.42
C TRP A 14 29.87 28.77 0.07
N LEU A 15 28.94 29.52 0.69
CA LEU A 15 27.63 28.98 1.09
C LEU A 15 26.80 28.55 -0.13
N TRP A 16 26.77 29.36 -1.18
CA TRP A 16 26.08 29.01 -2.43
C TRP A 16 26.74 27.83 -3.15
N LEU A 17 28.09 27.78 -3.16
CA LEU A 17 28.82 26.63 -3.72
C LEU A 17 28.50 25.34 -2.95
N GLY A 18 28.54 25.40 -1.61
CA GLY A 18 28.16 24.26 -0.76
C GLY A 18 26.72 23.80 -1.01
N PHE A 19 25.77 24.74 -1.11
CA PHE A 19 24.39 24.46 -1.47
C PHE A 19 24.27 23.79 -2.85
N ALA A 20 24.95 24.34 -3.86
CA ALA A 20 24.94 23.76 -5.21
C ALA A 20 25.53 22.34 -5.25
N LEU A 21 26.63 22.10 -4.53
CA LEU A 21 27.26 20.79 -4.45
C LEU A 21 26.36 19.74 -3.77
N VAL A 22 25.64 20.12 -2.73
CA VAL A 22 24.65 19.23 -2.07
C VAL A 22 23.54 18.84 -3.06
N TRP A 23 22.99 19.80 -3.79
CA TRP A 23 21.95 19.50 -4.79
C TRP A 23 22.50 18.67 -5.94
N LEU A 24 23.71 18.95 -6.42
CA LEU A 24 24.37 18.15 -7.45
C LEU A 24 24.54 16.69 -6.97
N ALA A 25 24.97 16.47 -5.73
CA ALA A 25 25.10 15.13 -5.16
C ALA A 25 23.74 14.40 -5.06
N ILE A 26 22.68 15.11 -4.65
CA ILE A 26 21.33 14.55 -4.58
C ILE A 26 20.83 14.16 -5.99
N PHE A 27 20.94 15.08 -6.97
CA PHE A 27 20.47 14.81 -8.32
C PHE A 27 21.28 13.72 -9.02
N SER A 28 22.61 13.70 -8.87
CA SER A 28 23.44 12.63 -9.42
C SER A 28 23.17 11.28 -8.78
N GLY A 29 22.89 11.24 -7.46
CA GLY A 29 22.48 10.04 -6.77
C GLY A 29 21.13 9.50 -7.27
N LEU A 30 20.11 10.35 -7.40
CA LEU A 30 18.80 9.99 -7.96
C LEU A 30 18.92 9.55 -9.42
N PHE A 31 19.77 10.20 -10.20
CA PHE A 31 20.04 9.81 -11.59
C PHE A 31 20.69 8.43 -11.65
N ALA A 32 21.72 8.17 -10.84
CA ALA A 32 22.38 6.86 -10.77
C ALA A 32 21.40 5.73 -10.37
N ILE A 33 20.47 6.02 -9.45
CA ILE A 33 19.38 5.09 -9.10
C ILE A 33 18.45 4.89 -10.29
N SER A 34 18.05 5.95 -11.00
CA SER A 34 17.15 5.86 -12.15
C SER A 34 17.73 5.07 -13.32
N MET A 35 19.04 5.04 -13.43
CA MET A 35 19.79 4.23 -14.41
C MET A 35 20.07 2.80 -13.93
N GLY A 36 19.69 2.45 -12.69
CA GLY A 36 19.91 1.13 -12.12
C GLY A 36 21.34 0.87 -11.64
N TRP A 37 22.17 1.91 -11.50
CA TRP A 37 23.55 1.77 -11.01
C TRP A 37 23.62 1.59 -9.50
N ILE A 38 22.62 2.07 -8.79
CA ILE A 38 22.51 1.99 -7.33
C ILE A 38 21.15 1.41 -6.95
N GLY A 39 21.17 0.29 -6.22
CA GLY A 39 19.96 -0.40 -5.76
C GLY A 39 19.29 -1.24 -6.85
N TYR A 40 18.32 -2.05 -6.45
CA TYR A 40 17.51 -2.83 -7.39
C TYR A 40 16.40 -1.94 -7.98
N LEU A 41 16.44 -1.74 -9.27
CA LEU A 41 15.38 -1.12 -10.03
C LEU A 41 14.73 -2.21 -10.90
N PRO A 42 13.43 -2.50 -10.71
CA PRO A 42 12.77 -3.52 -11.52
C PRO A 42 12.78 -3.11 -13.00
N PRO A 43 12.92 -4.07 -13.92
CA PRO A 43 12.82 -3.81 -15.36
C PRO A 43 11.42 -3.32 -15.71
N ILE A 44 11.30 -2.68 -16.89
CA ILE A 44 10.05 -2.03 -17.32
C ILE A 44 8.91 -3.04 -17.41
N GLU A 45 9.19 -4.26 -17.86
CA GLU A 45 8.22 -5.36 -17.97
C GLU A 45 7.60 -5.71 -16.61
N GLN A 46 8.42 -5.74 -15.55
CA GLN A 46 7.93 -5.96 -14.18
C GLN A 46 7.16 -4.75 -13.62
N LEU A 47 7.47 -3.54 -14.09
CA LEU A 47 6.72 -2.35 -13.73
C LEU A 47 5.39 -2.28 -14.48
N GLN A 48 5.30 -2.84 -15.68
CA GLN A 48 4.07 -2.91 -16.47
C GLN A 48 3.14 -4.05 -16.03
N ASN A 49 3.67 -5.10 -15.39
CA ASN A 49 2.91 -6.20 -14.83
C ASN A 49 3.38 -6.50 -13.38
N PRO A 50 3.12 -5.60 -12.43
CA PRO A 50 3.71 -5.69 -11.09
C PRO A 50 3.09 -6.82 -10.24
N ILE A 51 2.00 -7.42 -10.68
CA ILE A 51 1.25 -8.41 -9.91
C ILE A 51 1.05 -9.68 -10.75
N ASP A 52 2.06 -10.53 -10.77
CA ASP A 52 2.04 -11.83 -11.49
C ASP A 52 1.38 -12.97 -10.70
N LYS A 53 0.97 -12.74 -9.44
CA LYS A 53 0.67 -13.84 -8.51
C LYS A 53 -0.73 -13.72 -7.93
N TYR A 54 -1.73 -13.77 -8.81
CA TYR A 54 -3.10 -13.95 -8.38
C TYR A 54 -3.42 -15.40 -8.07
N ALA A 55 -4.36 -15.61 -7.14
CA ALA A 55 -4.96 -16.91 -6.96
C ALA A 55 -5.93 -17.19 -8.11
N SER A 56 -5.82 -18.36 -8.74
CA SER A 56 -6.81 -18.84 -9.69
C SER A 56 -8.09 -19.19 -8.94
N GLN A 57 -9.22 -18.63 -9.35
CA GLN A 57 -10.52 -18.95 -8.75
C GLN A 57 -11.11 -20.19 -9.40
N LEU A 58 -11.63 -21.10 -8.59
CA LEU A 58 -12.45 -22.20 -9.04
C LEU A 58 -13.92 -21.78 -8.93
N ILE A 59 -14.56 -21.60 -10.07
CA ILE A 59 -15.95 -21.13 -10.17
C ILE A 59 -16.82 -22.30 -10.58
N ALA A 60 -17.93 -22.54 -9.89
CA ALA A 60 -18.94 -23.52 -10.24
C ALA A 60 -19.78 -23.05 -11.46
N ALA A 61 -20.55 -23.95 -12.04
CA ALA A 61 -21.38 -23.65 -13.22
C ALA A 61 -22.48 -22.61 -12.94
N ASP A 62 -22.87 -22.43 -11.69
CA ASP A 62 -23.81 -21.41 -11.20
C ASP A 62 -23.17 -20.05 -10.92
N GLY A 63 -21.83 -19.93 -11.09
CA GLY A 63 -21.05 -18.73 -10.81
C GLY A 63 -20.55 -18.61 -9.38
N GLU A 64 -20.86 -19.54 -8.48
CA GLU A 64 -20.33 -19.53 -7.11
C GLU A 64 -18.83 -19.87 -7.09
N ILE A 65 -18.08 -19.15 -6.25
CA ILE A 65 -16.65 -19.42 -6.05
C ILE A 65 -16.50 -20.58 -5.06
N ILE A 66 -16.15 -21.77 -5.56
CA ILE A 66 -15.90 -22.97 -4.74
C ILE A 66 -14.58 -22.84 -3.96
N GLY A 67 -13.62 -22.10 -4.50
CA GLY A 67 -12.34 -21.89 -3.85
C GLY A 67 -11.32 -21.15 -4.73
N SER A 68 -10.11 -21.03 -4.24
CA SER A 68 -9.01 -20.41 -4.97
C SER A 68 -7.72 -21.22 -4.81
N PHE A 69 -6.94 -21.28 -5.87
CA PHE A 69 -5.60 -21.87 -5.87
C PHE A 69 -4.56 -20.78 -5.95
N ALA A 70 -3.72 -20.67 -4.92
CA ALA A 70 -2.62 -19.71 -4.90
C ALA A 70 -1.29 -20.44 -5.10
N HIS A 71 -0.51 -20.01 -6.08
CA HIS A 71 0.82 -20.55 -6.34
C HIS A 71 1.81 -20.26 -5.18
N SER A 72 1.59 -19.17 -4.45
CA SER A 72 2.46 -18.70 -3.34
C SER A 72 1.83 -18.82 -1.95
N GLY A 73 0.75 -19.58 -1.79
CA GLY A 73 0.04 -19.70 -0.51
C GLY A 73 -0.75 -18.44 -0.09
N THR A 74 -0.79 -17.41 -0.93
CA THR A 74 -1.54 -16.17 -0.68
C THR A 74 -2.83 -16.15 -1.49
N ASN A 75 -3.96 -15.97 -0.82
CA ASN A 75 -5.29 -15.99 -1.44
C ASN A 75 -5.62 -14.61 -2.06
N ARG A 76 -4.80 -14.13 -3.00
CA ARG A 76 -4.98 -12.86 -3.69
C ARG A 76 -5.99 -13.00 -4.82
N VAL A 77 -7.08 -12.28 -4.71
CA VAL A 77 -8.03 -12.10 -5.82
C VAL A 77 -8.05 -10.63 -6.17
N PHE A 78 -7.79 -10.29 -7.42
CA PHE A 78 -7.78 -8.91 -7.88
C PHE A 78 -9.19 -8.30 -7.83
N VAL A 79 -9.25 -7.05 -7.39
CA VAL A 79 -10.47 -6.23 -7.39
C VAL A 79 -10.16 -4.97 -8.20
N GLU A 80 -10.99 -4.69 -9.18
CA GLU A 80 -10.89 -3.46 -9.95
C GLU A 80 -11.35 -2.26 -9.11
N TYR A 81 -10.89 -1.07 -9.43
CA TYR A 81 -11.24 0.15 -8.71
C TYR A 81 -12.75 0.36 -8.58
N LYS A 82 -13.51 0.08 -9.64
CA LYS A 82 -14.98 0.21 -9.68
C LYS A 82 -15.70 -0.70 -8.69
N ASP A 83 -15.07 -1.82 -8.30
CA ASP A 83 -15.61 -2.83 -7.39
C ASP A 83 -15.16 -2.61 -5.94
N ILE A 84 -14.53 -1.46 -5.65
CA ILE A 84 -14.09 -1.06 -4.32
C ILE A 84 -15.06 0.01 -3.78
N SER A 85 -15.48 -0.14 -2.53
CA SER A 85 -16.34 0.85 -1.87
C SER A 85 -15.74 2.25 -1.93
N PRO A 86 -16.49 3.26 -2.37
CA PRO A 86 -16.06 4.66 -2.32
C PRO A 86 -15.67 5.12 -0.90
N ASN A 87 -16.28 4.53 0.12
CA ASN A 87 -15.94 4.80 1.52
C ASN A 87 -14.51 4.39 1.85
N LEU A 88 -14.08 3.22 1.34
CA LEU A 88 -12.72 2.73 1.53
C LEU A 88 -11.69 3.61 0.83
N ILE A 89 -11.96 4.01 -0.41
CA ILE A 89 -11.09 4.89 -1.19
C ILE A 89 -10.94 6.24 -0.48
N LYS A 90 -12.04 6.86 -0.08
CA LYS A 90 -12.03 8.14 0.67
C LYS A 90 -11.27 8.02 1.99
N ALA A 91 -11.49 6.95 2.74
CA ALA A 91 -10.79 6.71 4.01
C ALA A 91 -9.29 6.53 3.80
N LEU A 92 -8.89 5.76 2.77
CA LEU A 92 -7.48 5.53 2.42
C LEU A 92 -6.78 6.84 2.03
N VAL A 93 -7.34 7.58 1.07
CA VAL A 93 -6.78 8.84 0.58
C VAL A 93 -6.69 9.87 1.72
N ALA A 94 -7.76 10.03 2.50
CA ALA A 94 -7.77 10.96 3.63
C ALA A 94 -6.69 10.65 4.68
N THR A 95 -6.42 9.36 4.91
CA THR A 95 -5.55 8.93 6.01
C THR A 95 -4.09 8.82 5.61
N GLU A 96 -3.82 8.24 4.46
CA GLU A 96 -2.47 7.93 4.03
C GLU A 96 -1.88 9.02 3.12
N ASP A 97 -2.71 9.66 2.28
CA ASP A 97 -2.22 10.59 1.25
C ASP A 97 -3.30 11.56 0.76
N ILE A 98 -3.65 12.54 1.57
CA ILE A 98 -4.74 13.50 1.28
C ILE A 98 -4.54 14.29 -0.03
N ARG A 99 -3.31 14.37 -0.54
CA ARG A 99 -2.98 15.05 -1.80
C ARG A 99 -2.64 14.08 -2.92
N PHE A 100 -3.10 12.85 -2.83
CA PHE A 100 -2.80 11.79 -3.79
C PHE A 100 -3.01 12.22 -5.24
N GLU A 101 -4.10 12.91 -5.53
CA GLU A 101 -4.43 13.39 -6.88
C GLU A 101 -3.52 14.53 -7.38
N SER A 102 -2.77 15.20 -6.50
CA SER A 102 -2.04 16.42 -6.82
C SER A 102 -0.53 16.26 -7.01
N HIS A 103 -0.01 15.04 -6.89
CA HIS A 103 1.42 14.77 -7.07
C HIS A 103 1.66 13.53 -7.94
N SER A 104 2.88 13.36 -8.44
CA SER A 104 3.31 12.23 -9.28
C SER A 104 4.25 11.30 -8.50
N GLY A 105 3.71 10.59 -7.51
CA GLY A 105 4.41 9.60 -6.69
C GLY A 105 5.16 10.15 -5.48
N ILE A 106 5.57 11.42 -5.49
CA ILE A 106 6.26 12.07 -4.37
C ILE A 106 5.53 13.35 -3.98
N ASP A 107 5.06 13.41 -2.73
CA ASP A 107 4.49 14.62 -2.16
C ASP A 107 5.58 15.46 -1.47
N PHE A 108 6.25 16.33 -2.21
CA PHE A 108 7.29 17.20 -1.66
C PHE A 108 6.78 18.15 -0.55
N ARG A 109 5.53 18.61 -0.64
CA ARG A 109 4.93 19.47 0.39
C ARG A 109 4.67 18.68 1.68
N GLY A 110 4.19 17.44 1.56
CA GLY A 110 4.01 16.53 2.68
C GLY A 110 5.32 16.14 3.32
N LEU A 111 6.35 15.86 2.52
CA LEU A 111 7.69 15.55 2.98
C LEU A 111 8.29 16.74 3.75
N ALA A 112 8.25 17.95 3.20
CA ALA A 112 8.72 19.17 3.87
C ALA A 112 7.99 19.38 5.21
N ARG A 113 6.65 19.24 5.21
CA ARG A 113 5.85 19.32 6.44
C ARG A 113 6.26 18.27 7.48
N ALA A 114 6.49 17.01 7.05
CA ALA A 114 6.90 15.94 7.94
C ALA A 114 8.28 16.20 8.55
N VAL A 115 9.24 16.67 7.74
CA VAL A 115 10.59 17.04 8.21
C VAL A 115 10.52 18.17 9.24
N VAL A 116 9.74 19.23 8.99
CA VAL A 116 9.59 20.36 9.92
C VAL A 116 8.90 19.90 11.20
N LYS A 117 7.75 19.23 11.11
CA LYS A 117 6.97 18.83 12.29
C LYS A 117 7.65 17.76 13.12
N THR A 118 8.19 16.73 12.50
CA THR A 118 8.79 15.60 13.21
C THR A 118 10.26 15.87 13.53
N GLY A 119 11.03 16.41 12.57
CA GLY A 119 12.47 16.64 12.73
C GLY A 119 12.81 17.85 13.58
N ILE A 120 12.12 18.98 13.36
CA ILE A 120 12.42 20.25 14.05
C ILE A 120 11.55 20.42 15.30
N LEU A 121 10.24 20.22 15.16
CA LEU A 121 9.29 20.45 16.26
C LEU A 121 9.05 19.22 17.16
N GLN A 122 9.66 18.08 16.83
CA GLN A 122 9.57 16.79 17.56
C GLN A 122 8.12 16.34 17.84
N GLN A 123 7.16 16.78 17.01
CA GLN A 123 5.76 16.41 17.14
C GLN A 123 5.52 15.02 16.55
N LYS A 124 5.29 14.02 17.39
CA LYS A 124 5.02 12.62 16.97
C LYS A 124 3.72 12.45 16.17
N SER A 125 2.81 13.41 16.21
CA SER A 125 1.50 13.40 15.53
C SER A 125 1.51 14.00 14.12
N GLY A 126 2.67 14.28 13.54
CA GLY A 126 2.82 15.04 12.29
C GLY A 126 2.32 14.38 11.01
N GLY A 127 1.83 13.14 11.06
CA GLY A 127 1.46 12.35 9.87
C GLY A 127 2.67 11.79 9.13
N GLY A 128 2.48 10.75 8.32
CA GLY A 128 3.53 10.19 7.45
C GLY A 128 3.85 11.14 6.29
N GLY A 129 5.10 11.13 5.84
CA GLY A 129 5.52 11.83 4.61
C GLY A 129 5.60 10.91 3.39
N SER A 130 5.17 9.65 3.50
CA SER A 130 5.17 8.67 2.41
C SER A 130 3.81 8.65 1.71
N THR A 131 3.81 8.65 0.37
CA THR A 131 2.61 8.56 -0.45
C THR A 131 2.11 7.12 -0.58
N ILE A 132 0.86 6.93 -1.03
CA ILE A 132 0.29 5.61 -1.36
C ILE A 132 1.18 4.91 -2.40
N THR A 133 1.63 5.62 -3.42
CA THR A 133 2.49 5.06 -4.48
C THR A 133 3.87 4.62 -3.95
N GLN A 134 4.45 5.36 -3.00
CA GLN A 134 5.70 4.95 -2.34
C GLN A 134 5.50 3.71 -1.46
N GLN A 135 4.36 3.61 -0.78
CA GLN A 135 4.02 2.42 0.00
C GLN A 135 3.81 1.20 -0.92
N LEU A 136 3.15 1.38 -2.07
CA LEU A 136 3.01 0.35 -3.09
C LEU A 136 4.38 -0.09 -3.64
N ALA A 137 5.24 0.86 -4.03
CA ALA A 137 6.59 0.58 -4.50
C ALA A 137 7.41 -0.24 -3.47
N LYS A 138 7.26 0.10 -2.18
CA LYS A 138 7.87 -0.64 -1.09
C LYS A 138 7.33 -2.07 -0.99
N MET A 139 6.02 -2.28 -1.05
CA MET A 139 5.40 -3.61 -0.96
C MET A 139 5.81 -4.52 -2.12
N LEU A 140 5.93 -3.97 -3.32
CA LEU A 140 6.25 -4.73 -4.53
C LEU A 140 7.74 -5.08 -4.65
N TYR A 141 8.62 -4.13 -4.31
CA TYR A 141 10.04 -4.19 -4.72
C TYR A 141 11.06 -4.02 -3.60
N SER A 142 10.62 -3.69 -2.37
CA SER A 142 11.55 -3.52 -1.26
C SER A 142 11.44 -4.67 -0.26
N PRO A 143 12.40 -5.61 -0.23
CA PRO A 143 12.38 -6.69 0.76
C PRO A 143 12.45 -6.13 2.19
N PRO A 144 11.85 -6.80 3.17
CA PRO A 144 11.89 -6.40 4.57
C PRO A 144 13.34 -6.19 5.04
N SER A 145 13.56 -5.16 5.84
CA SER A 145 14.87 -4.82 6.39
C SER A 145 14.73 -4.42 7.86
N SER A 146 15.53 -5.03 8.73
CA SER A 146 15.55 -4.76 10.17
C SER A 146 16.32 -3.49 10.52
N ASN A 147 17.37 -3.16 9.77
CA ASN A 147 18.27 -2.05 10.03
C ASN A 147 17.67 -0.70 9.61
N PHE A 148 17.71 0.28 10.52
CA PHE A 148 17.26 1.66 10.26
C PHE A 148 18.02 2.29 9.08
N PHE A 149 19.34 2.16 9.05
CA PHE A 149 20.20 2.73 7.99
C PHE A 149 19.85 2.15 6.62
N THR A 150 19.68 0.82 6.52
CA THR A 150 19.28 0.16 5.28
C THR A 150 17.88 0.61 4.81
N ARG A 151 16.94 0.84 5.74
CA ARG A 151 15.62 1.39 5.39
C ARG A 151 15.71 2.81 4.84
N MET A 152 16.56 3.64 5.42
CA MET A 152 16.77 5.02 4.96
C MET A 152 17.38 5.05 3.56
N MET A 153 18.37 4.17 3.29
CA MET A 153 19.00 4.06 1.97
C MET A 153 18.08 3.50 0.87
N LYS A 154 17.01 2.78 1.23
CA LYS A 154 16.00 2.31 0.28
C LYS A 154 15.01 3.40 -0.14
N LYS A 155 14.83 4.47 0.65
CA LYS A 155 13.85 5.52 0.36
C LYS A 155 14.05 6.20 -1.01
N PRO A 156 15.25 6.60 -1.42
CA PRO A 156 15.45 7.15 -2.76
C PRO A 156 15.06 6.19 -3.89
N VAL A 157 15.30 4.87 -3.72
CA VAL A 157 14.89 3.85 -4.69
C VAL A 157 13.35 3.75 -4.76
N GLU A 158 12.68 3.70 -3.59
CA GLU A 158 11.22 3.72 -3.51
C GLU A 158 10.62 4.96 -4.20
N TRP A 159 11.27 6.13 -4.09
CA TRP A 159 10.83 7.37 -4.76
C TRP A 159 10.94 7.27 -6.29
N VAL A 160 12.05 6.74 -6.79
CA VAL A 160 12.23 6.55 -8.23
C VAL A 160 11.21 5.55 -8.78
N ILE A 161 10.98 4.44 -8.08
CA ILE A 161 9.98 3.44 -8.46
C ILE A 161 8.57 4.06 -8.43
N ALA A 162 8.23 4.81 -7.37
CA ALA A 162 6.93 5.47 -7.26
C ALA A 162 6.69 6.45 -8.41
N ALA A 163 7.68 7.27 -8.78
CA ALA A 163 7.58 8.17 -9.91
C ALA A 163 7.42 7.42 -11.26
N LYS A 164 8.06 6.25 -11.40
CA LYS A 164 7.86 5.40 -12.58
C LYS A 164 6.49 4.76 -12.61
N LEU A 165 5.97 4.25 -11.48
CA LEU A 165 4.61 3.70 -11.40
C LEU A 165 3.56 4.76 -11.82
N GLU A 166 3.66 5.98 -11.31
CA GLU A 166 2.75 7.08 -11.68
C GLU A 166 2.84 7.49 -13.16
N ARG A 167 3.88 7.09 -13.85
CA ARG A 167 4.01 7.30 -15.29
C ARG A 167 3.29 6.24 -16.12
N TYR A 168 3.16 5.03 -15.58
CA TYR A 168 2.56 3.89 -16.29
C TYR A 168 1.11 3.63 -15.89
N TYR A 169 0.71 4.03 -14.69
CA TYR A 169 -0.60 3.72 -14.09
C TYR A 169 -1.36 4.98 -13.71
N THR A 170 -2.66 4.92 -13.86
CA THR A 170 -3.60 5.94 -13.36
C THR A 170 -3.68 5.89 -11.82
N LYS A 171 -4.20 6.94 -11.23
CA LYS A 171 -4.44 7.01 -9.78
C LYS A 171 -5.36 5.88 -9.28
N GLU A 172 -6.39 5.58 -10.06
CA GLU A 172 -7.33 4.50 -9.78
C GLU A 172 -6.67 3.12 -9.78
N GLU A 173 -5.83 2.86 -10.78
CA GLU A 173 -5.06 1.61 -10.85
C GLU A 173 -4.06 1.50 -9.69
N ILE A 174 -3.41 2.58 -9.28
CA ILE A 174 -2.48 2.59 -8.14
C ILE A 174 -3.21 2.28 -6.83
N ILE A 175 -4.39 2.87 -6.59
CA ILE A 175 -5.23 2.55 -5.41
C ILE A 175 -5.63 1.07 -5.43
N SER A 176 -6.10 0.59 -6.59
CA SER A 176 -6.49 -0.81 -6.77
C SER A 176 -5.30 -1.74 -6.48
N MET A 177 -4.14 -1.49 -7.09
CA MET A 177 -2.92 -2.28 -6.84
C MET A 177 -2.51 -2.26 -5.36
N TYR A 178 -2.56 -1.09 -4.71
CA TYR A 178 -2.23 -0.95 -3.29
C TYR A 178 -3.12 -1.84 -2.42
N LEU A 179 -4.43 -1.74 -2.59
CA LEU A 179 -5.41 -2.48 -1.81
C LEU A 179 -5.38 -3.99 -2.11
N ASN A 180 -5.07 -4.39 -3.33
CA ASN A 180 -4.90 -5.79 -3.71
C ASN A 180 -3.58 -6.41 -3.20
N GLN A 181 -2.56 -5.58 -2.93
CA GLN A 181 -1.24 -6.04 -2.49
C GLN A 181 -1.08 -6.10 -0.97
N PHE A 182 -1.88 -5.32 -0.22
CA PHE A 182 -1.69 -5.18 1.22
C PHE A 182 -2.07 -6.48 1.97
N ASP A 183 -1.22 -6.87 2.94
CA ASP A 183 -1.44 -8.03 3.81
C ASP A 183 -2.14 -7.60 5.10
N PHE A 184 -3.41 -8.02 5.26
CA PHE A 184 -4.24 -7.74 6.42
C PHE A 184 -4.14 -8.82 7.50
N LEU A 185 -3.16 -9.72 7.44
CA LEU A 185 -2.99 -10.90 8.28
C LEU A 185 -4.08 -11.99 8.09
N TYR A 186 -3.92 -13.10 8.82
CA TYR A 186 -4.84 -14.26 8.73
C TYR A 186 -5.05 -14.79 7.31
N ASN A 187 -4.00 -14.72 6.49
CA ASN A 187 -4.04 -15.08 5.06
C ASN A 187 -4.97 -14.20 4.21
N ALA A 188 -5.39 -13.04 4.75
CA ALA A 188 -6.20 -12.06 4.05
C ALA A 188 -5.29 -11.09 3.29
N VAL A 189 -4.71 -11.55 2.17
CA VAL A 189 -3.92 -10.69 1.29
C VAL A 189 -4.82 -10.09 0.22
N GLY A 190 -4.83 -8.76 0.18
CA GLY A 190 -5.71 -7.97 -0.66
C GLY A 190 -7.08 -7.70 -0.06
N ILE A 191 -7.72 -6.67 -0.59
CA ILE A 191 -8.96 -6.12 -0.03
C ILE A 191 -10.15 -7.07 -0.11
N LYS A 192 -10.24 -7.92 -1.16
CA LYS A 192 -11.32 -8.90 -1.27
C LYS A 192 -11.27 -9.91 -0.14
N SER A 193 -10.07 -10.47 0.08
CA SER A 193 -9.85 -11.40 1.17
C SER A 193 -10.05 -10.75 2.54
N ALA A 194 -9.63 -9.49 2.70
CA ALA A 194 -9.79 -8.76 3.95
C ALA A 194 -11.27 -8.45 4.27
N ALA A 195 -12.04 -7.94 3.31
CA ALA A 195 -13.46 -7.65 3.48
C ALA A 195 -14.25 -8.90 3.88
N TYR A 196 -13.97 -10.01 3.21
CA TYR A 196 -14.59 -11.28 3.57
C TYR A 196 -14.13 -11.80 4.94
N THR A 197 -12.82 -11.81 5.21
CA THR A 197 -12.25 -12.34 6.46
C THR A 197 -12.75 -11.61 7.69
N TYR A 198 -12.82 -10.27 7.63
CA TYR A 198 -13.17 -9.48 8.81
C TYR A 198 -14.66 -9.17 8.94
N PHE A 199 -15.39 -9.11 7.81
CA PHE A 199 -16.78 -8.64 7.79
C PHE A 199 -17.75 -9.56 7.03
N GLY A 200 -17.25 -10.62 6.35
CA GLY A 200 -18.11 -11.50 5.54
C GLY A 200 -18.75 -10.81 4.34
N LYS A 201 -18.11 -9.74 3.82
CA LYS A 201 -18.66 -8.87 2.78
C LYS A 201 -17.76 -8.81 1.56
N THR A 202 -18.31 -8.34 0.44
CA THR A 202 -17.57 -7.93 -0.74
C THR A 202 -16.96 -6.52 -0.53
N PRO A 203 -15.87 -6.15 -1.25
CA PRO A 203 -15.21 -4.86 -1.07
C PRO A 203 -16.09 -3.63 -1.35
N ASP A 204 -17.03 -3.74 -2.28
CA ASP A 204 -18.01 -2.69 -2.65
C ASP A 204 -19.05 -2.45 -1.56
N ALA A 205 -19.38 -3.49 -0.77
CA ALA A 205 -20.40 -3.45 0.30
C ALA A 205 -19.88 -2.96 1.66
N LEU A 206 -18.59 -2.56 1.76
CA LEU A 206 -18.02 -2.06 3.00
C LEU A 206 -18.65 -0.72 3.42
N SER A 207 -19.12 -0.67 4.67
CA SER A 207 -19.59 0.57 5.29
C SER A 207 -18.43 1.53 5.63
N VAL A 208 -18.74 2.75 6.05
CA VAL A 208 -17.73 3.75 6.42
C VAL A 208 -16.88 3.26 7.60
N GLU A 209 -17.51 2.70 8.63
CA GLU A 209 -16.84 2.19 9.82
C GLU A 209 -15.96 0.97 9.52
N GLU A 210 -16.39 0.05 8.68
CA GLU A 210 -15.64 -1.13 8.27
C GLU A 210 -14.44 -0.73 7.40
N ALA A 211 -14.65 0.18 6.45
CA ALA A 211 -13.61 0.78 5.64
C ALA A 211 -12.53 1.46 6.51
N ALA A 212 -12.96 2.24 7.51
CA ALA A 212 -12.05 2.91 8.43
C ALA A 212 -11.23 1.94 9.29
N VAL A 213 -11.78 0.78 9.67
CA VAL A 213 -11.04 -0.29 10.37
C VAL A 213 -9.94 -0.83 9.46
N LEU A 214 -10.26 -1.22 8.22
CA LEU A 214 -9.27 -1.77 7.28
C LEU A 214 -8.18 -0.75 6.95
N VAL A 215 -8.55 0.50 6.69
CA VAL A 215 -7.56 1.57 6.49
C VAL A 215 -6.72 1.82 7.75
N GLY A 216 -7.32 1.73 8.92
CA GLY A 216 -6.60 1.79 10.19
C GLY A 216 -5.50 0.73 10.30
N MET A 217 -5.78 -0.49 9.82
CA MET A 217 -4.82 -1.60 9.78
C MET A 217 -3.66 -1.36 8.80
N CYS A 218 -3.85 -0.55 7.74
CA CYS A 218 -2.78 -0.25 6.78
C CYS A 218 -1.53 0.36 7.44
N LYS A 219 -1.67 1.03 8.58
CA LYS A 219 -0.52 1.56 9.34
C LYS A 219 0.32 0.45 9.97
N ASN A 220 -0.32 -0.51 10.61
CA ASN A 220 0.32 -1.69 11.21
C ASN A 220 -0.75 -2.75 11.54
N PRO A 221 -0.91 -3.78 10.71
CA PRO A 221 -1.97 -4.77 10.88
C PRO A 221 -1.82 -5.59 12.16
N SER A 222 -0.61 -5.79 12.69
CA SER A 222 -0.41 -6.52 13.95
C SER A 222 -0.85 -5.74 15.19
N VAL A 223 -0.84 -4.40 15.12
CA VAL A 223 -1.19 -3.51 16.24
C VAL A 223 -2.66 -3.12 16.21
N TYR A 224 -3.19 -2.87 15.01
CA TYR A 224 -4.54 -2.31 14.83
C TYR A 224 -5.57 -3.32 14.34
N ASN A 225 -5.26 -4.61 14.38
CA ASN A 225 -6.17 -5.69 14.02
C ASN A 225 -7.23 -5.89 15.11
N PRO A 226 -8.54 -5.74 14.80
CA PRO A 226 -9.59 -5.84 15.81
C PRO A 226 -9.81 -7.27 16.35
N VAL A 227 -9.44 -8.28 15.57
CA VAL A 227 -9.55 -9.69 16.01
C VAL A 227 -8.36 -10.08 16.88
N LEU A 228 -7.13 -9.76 16.43
CA LEU A 228 -5.90 -10.05 17.17
C LEU A 228 -5.82 -9.25 18.48
N ARG A 229 -6.33 -8.04 18.48
CA ARG A 229 -6.29 -7.08 19.60
C ARG A 229 -7.68 -6.79 20.17
N ARG A 230 -8.53 -7.82 20.28
CA ARG A 230 -9.93 -7.69 20.73
C ARG A 230 -10.09 -6.94 22.06
N ASN A 231 -9.16 -7.15 23.00
CA ASN A 231 -9.20 -6.55 24.34
C ASN A 231 -8.37 -5.24 24.44
N SER A 232 -7.93 -4.68 23.31
CA SER A 232 -7.13 -3.46 23.25
C SER A 232 -7.97 -2.30 22.69
N PRO A 233 -7.84 -1.08 23.24
CA PRO A 233 -8.49 0.10 22.66
C PRO A 233 -7.87 0.55 21.33
N LEU A 234 -6.65 0.09 21.00
CA LEU A 234 -5.87 0.58 19.86
C LEU A 234 -6.57 0.48 18.50
N PRO A 235 -7.28 -0.63 18.16
CA PRO A 235 -8.03 -0.68 16.90
C PRO A 235 -9.14 0.36 16.83
N LEU A 236 -9.88 0.57 17.93
CA LEU A 236 -10.94 1.56 18.01
C LEU A 236 -10.40 2.99 17.90
N GLU A 237 -9.35 3.31 18.63
CA GLU A 237 -8.67 4.62 18.57
C GLU A 237 -8.12 4.89 17.16
N ARG A 238 -7.56 3.88 16.51
CA ARG A 238 -7.05 4.02 15.16
C ARG A 238 -8.15 4.22 14.13
N ARG A 239 -9.28 3.48 14.21
CA ARG A 239 -10.48 3.71 13.40
C ARG A 239 -10.97 5.15 13.57
N ASN A 240 -11.11 5.62 14.81
CA ASN A 240 -11.58 6.98 15.10
C ASN A 240 -10.58 8.04 14.57
N THR A 241 -9.27 7.72 14.57
CA THR A 241 -8.26 8.56 13.89
C THR A 241 -8.54 8.67 12.39
N VAL A 242 -8.94 7.57 11.72
CA VAL A 242 -9.31 7.60 10.30
C VAL A 242 -10.51 8.51 10.07
N PHE A 243 -11.56 8.44 10.89
CA PHE A 243 -12.70 9.37 10.80
C PHE A 243 -12.26 10.82 10.89
N GLN A 244 -11.37 11.16 11.84
CA GLN A 244 -10.84 12.52 11.96
C GLN A 244 -10.03 12.96 10.73
N GLN A 245 -9.34 12.05 10.04
CA GLN A 245 -8.70 12.38 8.76
C GLN A 245 -9.74 12.59 7.65
N MET A 246 -10.80 11.79 7.62
CA MET A 246 -11.90 11.95 6.67
C MET A 246 -12.64 13.30 6.87
N VAL A 247 -12.81 13.75 8.11
CA VAL A 247 -13.35 15.10 8.41
C VAL A 247 -12.42 16.17 7.86
N LYS A 248 -11.12 16.10 8.11
CA LYS A 248 -10.13 17.05 7.58
C LYS A 248 -10.08 17.09 6.06
N ALA A 249 -10.38 15.97 5.42
CA ALA A 249 -10.47 15.85 3.96
C ALA A 249 -11.83 16.31 3.40
N GLY A 250 -12.81 16.62 4.25
CA GLY A 250 -14.16 17.01 3.83
C GLY A 250 -15.03 15.85 3.36
N TYR A 251 -14.67 14.60 3.69
CA TYR A 251 -15.44 13.40 3.31
C TYR A 251 -16.48 13.00 4.38
N LEU A 252 -16.34 13.51 5.59
CA LEU A 252 -17.30 13.39 6.69
C LEU A 252 -17.47 14.74 7.37
N THR A 253 -18.64 14.96 7.94
CA THR A 253 -18.88 16.04 8.90
C THR A 253 -18.40 15.62 10.30
N GLU A 254 -18.13 16.60 11.18
CA GLU A 254 -17.79 16.31 12.58
C GLU A 254 -18.88 15.52 13.29
N ALA A 255 -20.16 15.86 13.04
CA ALA A 255 -21.31 15.17 13.63
C ALA A 255 -21.39 13.69 13.21
N GLU A 256 -21.14 13.38 11.92
CA GLU A 256 -21.09 12.00 11.44
C GLU A 256 -19.91 11.24 12.08
N ALA A 257 -18.72 11.84 12.12
CA ALA A 257 -17.55 11.24 12.73
C ALA A 257 -17.75 10.97 14.23
N ASP A 258 -18.36 11.88 14.96
CA ASP A 258 -18.70 11.70 16.38
C ASP A 258 -19.72 10.57 16.57
N SER A 259 -20.75 10.50 15.73
CA SER A 259 -21.76 9.43 15.76
C SER A 259 -21.10 8.07 15.51
N LEU A 260 -20.31 7.94 14.44
CA LEU A 260 -19.58 6.72 14.08
C LEU A 260 -18.55 6.30 15.13
N SER A 261 -17.91 7.28 15.79
CA SER A 261 -16.90 7.02 16.83
C SER A 261 -17.45 6.34 18.07
N ARG A 262 -18.75 6.51 18.37
CA ARG A 262 -19.44 5.87 19.50
C ARG A 262 -19.77 4.39 19.24
N LEU A 263 -19.81 3.97 17.99
CA LEU A 263 -20.13 2.60 17.64
C LEU A 263 -18.95 1.67 17.98
N PRO A 264 -19.21 0.46 18.50
CA PRO A 264 -18.17 -0.55 18.67
C PRO A 264 -17.67 -1.05 17.32
N ILE A 265 -16.48 -1.66 17.29
CA ILE A 265 -16.04 -2.41 16.11
C ILE A 265 -16.74 -3.77 16.14
N THR A 266 -17.61 -4.02 15.17
CA THR A 266 -18.26 -5.32 14.98
C THR A 266 -17.58 -6.06 13.85
N THR A 267 -17.13 -7.28 14.10
CA THR A 267 -16.49 -8.14 13.09
C THR A 267 -17.26 -9.44 12.92
N SER A 268 -17.44 -9.88 11.68
CA SER A 268 -17.88 -11.23 11.32
C SER A 268 -16.69 -12.01 10.82
N PHE A 269 -15.89 -12.54 11.75
CA PHE A 269 -14.57 -13.09 11.41
C PHE A 269 -14.67 -14.47 10.78
N HIS A 270 -14.21 -14.59 9.54
CA HIS A 270 -14.12 -15.82 8.77
C HIS A 270 -12.66 -16.08 8.41
N LYS A 271 -11.98 -16.97 9.14
CA LYS A 271 -10.60 -17.31 8.79
C LYS A 271 -10.56 -18.01 7.44
N MET A 272 -9.87 -17.41 6.48
CA MET A 272 -9.64 -18.05 5.19
C MET A 272 -8.57 -19.14 5.33
N ASP A 273 -9.00 -20.40 5.25
CA ASP A 273 -8.12 -21.56 5.19
C ASP A 273 -8.41 -22.30 3.88
N HIS A 274 -7.36 -22.57 3.07
CA HIS A 274 -7.49 -23.37 1.84
C HIS A 274 -7.99 -24.79 2.10
N LYS A 275 -7.95 -25.27 3.34
CA LYS A 275 -8.53 -26.57 3.76
C LYS A 275 -10.01 -26.47 4.13
N GLN A 276 -10.55 -25.26 4.35
CA GLN A 276 -11.95 -25.02 4.70
C GLN A 276 -12.72 -24.50 3.46
N GLY A 277 -14.04 -24.65 3.48
CA GLY A 277 -14.93 -24.26 2.37
C GLY A 277 -15.49 -25.45 1.62
N THR A 278 -16.27 -25.18 0.55
CA THR A 278 -17.00 -26.18 -0.24
C THR A 278 -16.04 -27.16 -0.90
N ALA A 279 -16.28 -28.46 -0.73
CA ALA A 279 -15.61 -29.57 -1.40
C ALA A 279 -14.06 -29.55 -1.36
N PRO A 280 -13.39 -29.51 -0.19
CA PRO A 280 -11.92 -29.36 -0.10
C PRO A 280 -11.15 -30.49 -0.78
N TYR A 281 -11.65 -31.74 -0.74
CA TYR A 281 -11.04 -32.88 -1.43
C TYR A 281 -11.15 -32.80 -2.93
N PHE A 282 -12.29 -32.32 -3.44
CA PHE A 282 -12.48 -32.12 -4.89
C PHE A 282 -11.53 -31.03 -5.41
N ARG A 283 -11.41 -29.93 -4.69
CA ARG A 283 -10.46 -28.84 -5.03
C ARG A 283 -9.02 -29.34 -5.06
N GLU A 284 -8.60 -30.12 -4.08
CA GLU A 284 -7.25 -30.68 -4.06
C GLU A 284 -7.04 -31.70 -5.17
N HIS A 285 -8.06 -32.48 -5.52
CA HIS A 285 -8.01 -33.38 -6.66
C HIS A 285 -7.85 -32.63 -7.99
N LEU A 286 -8.65 -31.59 -8.20
CA LEU A 286 -8.51 -30.73 -9.38
C LEU A 286 -7.13 -30.06 -9.44
N ARG A 287 -6.63 -29.56 -8.32
CA ARG A 287 -5.28 -28.99 -8.26
C ARG A 287 -4.22 -30.00 -8.72
N LYS A 288 -4.32 -31.24 -8.29
CA LYS A 288 -3.39 -32.31 -8.70
C LYS A 288 -3.47 -32.58 -10.20
N ILE A 289 -4.67 -32.64 -10.76
CA ILE A 289 -4.86 -32.83 -12.21
C ILE A 289 -4.24 -31.66 -12.98
N MET A 290 -4.59 -30.41 -12.59
CA MET A 290 -4.06 -29.21 -13.25
C MET A 290 -2.54 -29.09 -13.15
N MET A 291 -1.94 -29.56 -12.05
CA MET A 291 -0.48 -29.54 -11.87
C MET A 291 0.21 -30.73 -12.59
N ALA A 292 -0.48 -31.83 -12.79
CA ALA A 292 0.06 -32.98 -13.53
C ALA A 292 0.15 -32.72 -15.03
N ASP A 293 -0.76 -31.94 -15.59
CA ASP A 293 -0.80 -31.48 -16.99
C ASP A 293 0.18 -30.33 -17.29
N LYS A 294 1.28 -30.29 -16.60
CA LYS A 294 2.29 -29.23 -16.71
C LYS A 294 2.96 -29.31 -18.08
N PRO A 295 2.95 -28.22 -18.89
CA PRO A 295 3.57 -28.25 -20.21
C PRO A 295 5.08 -28.48 -20.13
N GLU A 296 5.64 -29.11 -21.14
CA GLU A 296 7.09 -29.20 -21.33
C GLU A 296 7.71 -27.81 -21.52
N ARG A 297 9.01 -27.71 -21.28
CA ARG A 297 9.80 -26.48 -21.21
C ARG A 297 9.55 -25.56 -22.41
N GLY A 298 8.91 -24.42 -22.22
CA GLY A 298 8.69 -23.38 -23.23
C GLY A 298 7.32 -22.68 -23.18
N ASP A 299 6.24 -23.40 -22.82
CA ASP A 299 4.89 -22.85 -22.87
C ASP A 299 4.28 -22.47 -21.51
N TYR A 300 5.14 -22.19 -20.53
CA TYR A 300 4.70 -21.85 -19.17
C TYR A 300 3.84 -20.57 -19.11
N ALA A 301 4.07 -19.61 -19.98
CA ALA A 301 3.33 -18.36 -19.96
C ALA A 301 1.88 -18.57 -20.40
N SER A 302 1.66 -19.28 -21.53
CA SER A 302 0.32 -19.57 -22.02
C SER A 302 -0.44 -20.52 -21.08
N TRP A 303 0.23 -21.55 -20.54
CA TRP A 303 -0.39 -22.45 -19.58
C TRP A 303 -0.87 -21.79 -18.28
N GLN A 304 -0.18 -20.75 -17.81
CA GLN A 304 -0.60 -20.00 -16.62
C GLN A 304 -1.78 -19.05 -16.87
N TYR A 305 -1.96 -18.58 -18.12
CA TYR A 305 -3.02 -17.63 -18.47
C TYR A 305 -4.27 -18.30 -19.07
N ASP A 306 -4.14 -19.46 -19.67
CA ASP A 306 -5.24 -20.13 -20.40
C ASP A 306 -6.01 -21.16 -19.54
N ARG A 307 -5.66 -21.33 -18.27
CA ARG A 307 -6.30 -22.26 -17.32
C ARG A 307 -6.49 -21.61 -15.96
#